data_d9a26416938cc97c21356be177528fc6
#
_entry.id   d9a26416938cc97c21356be177528fc6
#
_cell.length_a   1.000
_cell.length_b   1.000
_cell.length_c   1.000
_cell.angle_alpha   90.00
_cell.angle_beta   90.00
_cell.angle_gamma   90.00
#
_symmetry.space_group_name_H-M   'P 1'
#
loop_
_entity.id
_entity.type
_entity.pdbx_description
1 polymer ?
#
loop_
_entity_poly.entity_id
_entity_poly.type
_entity_poly.pdbx_seq_one_letter_code
_entity_poly.pdbx_strand_id
1 'polypeptide(L)'
;MQFSAALDVDVVALEAADEVTVMLDLQAPAAAPADSARPPTALQIVLDRSGSMSGPPLAGTQQALAGVVAQLDPKDVFGVVAFDDAAMVVVPAAPLTDKLRAIDAIGAVTPGGCTDLSSGYLRGLQELRRATASAGVRGGTVLVISDGHINTGIRDHDEFTGIAAKAAADGITTSTLGYGRGYDESLLEAITRAGNGNHGFADNPDAAGAAIGAEVDGLLAKSAQAVTLTVRYVEQVGELALYNDLPAHQIGNGEVMIELGDLYADEQRKLLLRMKVDGLAALGLTRLATLELRYVETATLTEHTVALPISVNVVPGDELGDRVPDPVVQSEKLYQEGQQAKLEASRAYEAGDLAAGSAHLARSRSSYESAMMAAPPAAAVAMAAEIDFVDQLESDATVLGAGYASKRSRDSFHEGNRKRGR
;
A
#
# COMPACT_ATOMS: atom_id res chain seq x y z
N MET A 1 -16.77 6.17 -8.75
CA MET A 1 -16.34 5.05 -7.86
C MET A 1 -17.56 4.22 -7.50
N GLN A 2 -17.47 2.87 -7.52
CA GLN A 2 -18.49 1.98 -6.98
C GLN A 2 -18.04 1.57 -5.56
N PHE A 3 -19.01 1.47 -4.66
CA PHE A 3 -18.77 1.13 -3.26
C PHE A 3 -19.91 0.26 -2.75
N SER A 4 -19.62 -0.97 -2.35
CA SER A 4 -20.58 -1.95 -1.86
C SER A 4 -20.07 -2.70 -0.63
N ALA A 5 -20.98 -3.34 0.10
CA ALA A 5 -20.67 -4.16 1.25
C ALA A 5 -21.41 -5.49 1.19
N ALA A 6 -20.75 -6.54 1.67
CA ALA A 6 -21.33 -7.85 1.96
C ALA A 6 -20.99 -8.23 3.39
N LEU A 7 -21.90 -8.93 4.08
CA LEU A 7 -21.68 -9.43 5.42
C LEU A 7 -21.46 -10.95 5.35
N ASP A 8 -20.61 -11.47 6.24
CA ASP A 8 -20.48 -12.93 6.42
C ASP A 8 -21.78 -13.52 6.96
N VAL A 9 -22.43 -12.81 7.88
CA VAL A 9 -23.75 -13.14 8.41
C VAL A 9 -24.61 -11.88 8.49
N ASP A 10 -25.84 -11.97 8.05
CA ASP A 10 -26.80 -10.87 8.05
C ASP A 10 -27.89 -11.00 9.15
N VAL A 11 -27.85 -12.10 9.91
CA VAL A 11 -28.78 -12.40 11.02
C VAL A 11 -28.00 -12.64 12.30
N VAL A 12 -28.43 -12.03 13.41
CA VAL A 12 -27.85 -12.19 14.74
C VAL A 12 -28.96 -12.47 15.78
N ALA A 13 -28.59 -13.14 16.87
CA ALA A 13 -29.55 -13.45 17.93
C ALA A 13 -29.80 -12.25 18.84
N LEU A 14 -31.06 -12.08 19.28
CA LEU A 14 -31.46 -11.09 20.27
C LEU A 14 -30.67 -11.28 21.58
N GLU A 15 -30.18 -10.19 22.14
CA GLU A 15 -29.48 -10.12 23.45
C GLU A 15 -28.23 -11.05 23.57
N ALA A 16 -27.75 -11.58 22.45
CA ALA A 16 -26.54 -12.41 22.42
C ALA A 16 -25.36 -11.66 21.78
N ALA A 17 -24.18 -11.86 22.34
CA ALA A 17 -22.96 -11.35 21.71
C ALA A 17 -22.66 -12.17 20.44
N ASP A 18 -22.22 -11.47 19.39
CA ASP A 18 -21.93 -12.06 18.09
C ASP A 18 -20.74 -11.36 17.40
N GLU A 19 -20.23 -11.93 16.33
CA GLU A 19 -19.21 -11.34 15.48
C GLU A 19 -19.73 -11.26 14.04
N VAL A 20 -19.65 -10.07 13.45
CA VAL A 20 -20.05 -9.82 12.08
C VAL A 20 -18.84 -9.30 11.30
N THR A 21 -18.50 -9.98 10.20
CA THR A 21 -17.46 -9.53 9.27
C THR A 21 -18.11 -8.84 8.09
N VAL A 22 -17.68 -7.61 7.83
CA VAL A 22 -18.13 -6.79 6.70
C VAL A 22 -17.01 -6.74 5.67
N MET A 23 -17.25 -7.27 4.49
CA MET A 23 -16.39 -7.10 3.32
C MET A 23 -16.87 -5.89 2.53
N LEU A 24 -15.98 -4.94 2.32
CA LEU A 24 -16.21 -3.79 1.45
C LEU A 24 -15.53 -4.03 0.11
N ASP A 25 -16.23 -3.73 -0.96
CA ASP A 25 -15.68 -3.77 -2.33
C ASP A 25 -15.71 -2.35 -2.91
N LEU A 26 -14.53 -1.84 -3.20
CA LEU A 26 -14.32 -0.53 -3.81
C LEU A 26 -13.82 -0.74 -5.24
N GLN A 27 -14.52 -0.20 -6.22
CA GLN A 27 -14.06 -0.14 -7.61
C GLN A 27 -13.76 1.31 -7.96
N ALA A 28 -12.49 1.61 -8.22
CA ALA A 28 -12.05 2.95 -8.62
C ALA A 28 -12.69 3.37 -9.96
N PRO A 29 -12.79 4.68 -10.24
CA PRO A 29 -13.22 5.15 -11.55
C PRO A 29 -12.30 4.61 -12.66
N ALA A 30 -12.85 4.36 -13.83
CA ALA A 30 -12.08 4.00 -15.01
C ALA A 30 -11.10 5.13 -15.40
N ALA A 31 -10.07 4.75 -16.15
CA ALA A 31 -9.18 5.74 -16.74
C ALA A 31 -9.96 6.78 -17.53
N ALA A 32 -9.53 8.04 -17.46
CA ALA A 32 -10.09 9.06 -18.33
C ALA A 32 -9.89 8.65 -19.81
N PRO A 33 -10.85 8.97 -20.71
CA PRO A 33 -10.72 8.65 -22.13
C PRO A 33 -9.36 9.13 -22.67
N ALA A 34 -8.75 8.35 -23.57
CA ALA A 34 -7.40 8.64 -24.12
C ALA A 34 -7.28 10.02 -24.78
N ASP A 35 -8.39 10.55 -25.27
CA ASP A 35 -8.48 11.89 -25.87
C ASP A 35 -8.64 13.03 -24.84
N SER A 36 -8.86 12.70 -23.56
CA SER A 36 -8.92 13.72 -22.50
C SER A 36 -7.53 14.02 -21.98
N ALA A 37 -7.17 15.32 -21.93
CA ALA A 37 -5.92 15.74 -21.33
C ALA A 37 -5.92 15.39 -19.83
N ARG A 38 -5.13 14.39 -19.40
CA ARG A 38 -4.98 14.12 -17.95
C ARG A 38 -4.39 15.33 -17.24
N PRO A 39 -4.73 15.58 -15.99
CA PRO A 39 -4.04 16.59 -15.18
C PRO A 39 -2.53 16.32 -15.13
N PRO A 40 -1.69 17.37 -15.00
CA PRO A 40 -0.27 17.17 -14.75
C PRO A 40 -0.05 16.47 -13.41
N THR A 41 0.88 15.53 -13.39
CA THR A 41 1.32 14.84 -12.18
C THR A 41 2.66 15.37 -11.70
N ALA A 42 3.06 15.04 -10.48
CA ALA A 42 4.36 15.44 -9.94
C ALA A 42 5.08 14.22 -9.33
N LEU A 43 6.30 13.97 -9.81
CA LEU A 43 7.16 12.88 -9.37
C LEU A 43 8.53 13.42 -8.96
N GLN A 44 8.93 13.14 -7.74
CA GLN A 44 10.27 13.41 -7.22
C GLN A 44 10.97 12.10 -6.89
N ILE A 45 12.11 11.88 -7.54
CA ILE A 45 12.98 10.75 -7.21
C ILE A 45 13.98 11.19 -6.14
N VAL A 46 14.17 10.33 -5.14
CA VAL A 46 15.21 10.43 -4.12
C VAL A 46 16.08 9.19 -4.25
N LEU A 47 17.25 9.36 -4.90
CA LEU A 47 18.11 8.27 -5.34
C LEU A 47 19.33 8.15 -4.43
N ASP A 48 19.46 7.02 -3.79
CA ASP A 48 20.70 6.62 -3.11
C ASP A 48 21.81 6.43 -4.15
N ARG A 49 22.93 7.11 -3.94
CA ARG A 49 24.15 6.94 -4.72
C ARG A 49 25.34 6.53 -3.83
N SER A 50 25.08 6.05 -2.61
CA SER A 50 26.14 5.58 -1.69
C SER A 50 27.03 4.50 -2.33
N GLY A 51 28.11 4.18 -1.68
CA GLY A 51 29.13 3.25 -2.23
C GLY A 51 28.59 1.88 -2.59
N SER A 52 27.56 1.38 -1.90
CA SER A 52 26.87 0.10 -2.17
C SER A 52 26.11 0.10 -3.50
N MET A 53 25.59 1.24 -3.93
CA MET A 53 24.91 1.40 -5.23
C MET A 53 25.89 1.33 -6.42
N SER A 54 27.18 1.19 -6.21
CA SER A 54 28.19 1.17 -7.29
C SER A 54 27.96 0.00 -8.27
N GLY A 55 28.10 0.30 -9.56
CA GLY A 55 27.99 -0.69 -10.64
C GLY A 55 26.56 -0.95 -11.11
N PRO A 56 26.13 -2.22 -11.25
CA PRO A 56 24.83 -2.58 -11.81
C PRO A 56 23.62 -1.94 -11.12
N PRO A 57 23.56 -1.78 -9.79
CA PRO A 57 22.42 -1.13 -9.11
C PRO A 57 22.18 0.29 -9.61
N LEU A 58 23.19 1.14 -9.57
CA LEU A 58 23.05 2.53 -10.00
C LEU A 58 22.79 2.64 -11.50
N ALA A 59 23.53 1.87 -12.32
CA ALA A 59 23.36 1.88 -13.77
C ALA A 59 21.95 1.42 -14.20
N GLY A 60 21.42 0.36 -13.58
CA GLY A 60 20.07 -0.14 -13.84
C GLY A 60 19.00 0.89 -13.43
N THR A 61 19.18 1.53 -12.27
CA THR A 61 18.27 2.58 -11.81
C THR A 61 18.30 3.80 -12.74
N GLN A 62 19.48 4.23 -13.20
CA GLN A 62 19.63 5.32 -14.19
C GLN A 62 18.90 5.00 -15.49
N GLN A 63 19.03 3.77 -15.98
CA GLN A 63 18.34 3.32 -17.19
C GLN A 63 16.82 3.30 -17.00
N ALA A 64 16.33 2.79 -15.86
CA ALA A 64 14.91 2.80 -15.54
C ALA A 64 14.34 4.23 -15.46
N LEU A 65 15.05 5.15 -14.82
CA LEU A 65 14.66 6.56 -14.72
C LEU A 65 14.66 7.26 -16.08
N ALA A 66 15.58 6.90 -17.00
CA ALA A 66 15.53 7.40 -18.37
C ALA A 66 14.25 6.95 -19.10
N GLY A 67 13.80 5.70 -18.87
CA GLY A 67 12.51 5.19 -19.36
C GLY A 67 11.32 5.97 -18.79
N VAL A 68 11.34 6.25 -17.48
CA VAL A 68 10.34 7.11 -16.82
C VAL A 68 10.27 8.49 -17.45
N VAL A 69 11.39 9.17 -17.64
CA VAL A 69 11.44 10.48 -18.27
C VAL A 69 10.86 10.45 -19.70
N ALA A 70 11.03 9.35 -20.43
CA ALA A 70 10.47 9.19 -21.76
C ALA A 70 8.92 9.11 -21.74
N GLN A 71 8.32 8.49 -20.73
CA GLN A 71 6.86 8.31 -20.58
C GLN A 71 6.14 9.58 -20.12
N LEU A 72 6.75 10.40 -19.25
CA LEU A 72 6.13 11.59 -18.68
C LEU A 72 5.81 12.64 -19.74
N ASP A 73 4.74 13.41 -19.54
CA ASP A 73 4.40 14.56 -20.39
C ASP A 73 5.25 15.80 -20.05
N PRO A 74 5.46 16.72 -21.00
CA PRO A 74 6.18 17.99 -20.73
C PRO A 74 5.55 18.86 -19.64
N LYS A 75 4.24 18.68 -19.36
CA LYS A 75 3.52 19.39 -18.29
C LYS A 75 3.71 18.77 -16.91
N ASP A 76 4.18 17.52 -16.85
CA ASP A 76 4.41 16.83 -15.57
C ASP A 76 5.62 17.44 -14.86
N VAL A 77 5.50 17.58 -13.56
CA VAL A 77 6.61 18.02 -12.71
C VAL A 77 7.48 16.80 -12.41
N PHE A 78 8.76 16.88 -12.76
CA PHE A 78 9.73 15.85 -12.49
C PHE A 78 10.99 16.43 -11.85
N GLY A 79 11.55 15.72 -10.87
CA GLY A 79 12.80 16.07 -10.22
C GLY A 79 13.57 14.86 -9.75
N VAL A 80 14.89 14.99 -9.60
CA VAL A 80 15.78 13.99 -9.05
C VAL A 80 16.70 14.64 -8.04
N VAL A 81 16.69 14.13 -6.82
CA VAL A 81 17.68 14.39 -5.78
C VAL A 81 18.47 13.10 -5.58
N ALA A 82 19.79 13.15 -5.71
CA ALA A 82 20.65 12.05 -5.30
C ALA A 82 21.22 12.34 -3.92
N PHE A 83 21.50 11.30 -3.13
CA PHE A 83 22.10 11.45 -1.80
C PHE A 83 23.15 10.38 -1.51
N ASP A 84 24.14 10.79 -0.74
CA ASP A 84 25.13 9.97 -0.07
C ASP A 84 25.36 10.56 1.35
N ASP A 85 26.49 11.19 1.64
CA ASP A 85 26.72 11.96 2.87
C ASP A 85 25.90 13.25 2.92
N ALA A 86 25.41 13.71 1.78
CA ALA A 86 24.61 14.91 1.62
C ALA A 86 23.70 14.82 0.39
N ALA A 87 22.62 15.58 0.40
CA ALA A 87 21.71 15.65 -0.75
C ALA A 87 22.23 16.56 -1.86
N MET A 88 22.12 16.12 -3.12
CA MET A 88 22.45 16.86 -4.32
C MET A 88 21.25 16.88 -5.26
N VAL A 89 20.85 18.06 -5.71
CA VAL A 89 19.83 18.21 -6.76
C VAL A 89 20.44 17.89 -8.11
N VAL A 90 20.03 16.78 -8.72
CA VAL A 90 20.47 16.30 -10.04
C VAL A 90 19.61 16.93 -11.13
N VAL A 91 18.29 16.80 -10.98
CA VAL A 91 17.29 17.43 -11.84
C VAL A 91 16.41 18.29 -10.94
N PRO A 92 16.45 19.64 -11.02
CA PRO A 92 15.56 20.48 -10.25
C PRO A 92 14.10 20.19 -10.59
N ALA A 93 13.25 20.00 -9.57
CA ALA A 93 11.84 19.72 -9.81
C ALA A 93 11.16 20.89 -10.53
N ALA A 94 10.64 20.62 -11.72
CA ALA A 94 9.97 21.57 -12.61
C ALA A 94 9.16 20.81 -13.68
N PRO A 95 8.27 21.47 -14.45
CA PRO A 95 7.69 20.87 -15.65
C PRO A 95 8.77 20.34 -16.60
N LEU A 96 8.60 19.10 -17.08
CA LEU A 96 9.63 18.32 -17.80
C LEU A 96 9.72 18.73 -19.28
N THR A 97 10.13 19.95 -19.54
CA THR A 97 10.20 20.49 -20.90
C THR A 97 11.43 20.02 -21.68
N ASP A 98 12.51 19.62 -21.00
CA ASP A 98 13.76 19.13 -21.60
C ASP A 98 14.13 17.75 -21.08
N LYS A 99 13.57 16.73 -21.71
CA LYS A 99 13.78 15.33 -21.36
C LYS A 99 15.22 14.87 -21.54
N LEU A 100 15.88 15.32 -22.62
CA LEU A 100 17.26 14.90 -22.91
C LEU A 100 18.21 15.40 -21.83
N ARG A 101 18.08 16.66 -21.43
CA ARG A 101 18.88 17.22 -20.34
C ARG A 101 18.67 16.48 -19.02
N ALA A 102 17.42 16.08 -18.72
CA ALA A 102 17.13 15.29 -17.52
C ALA A 102 17.79 13.91 -17.57
N ILE A 103 17.72 13.22 -18.73
CA ILE A 103 18.35 11.91 -18.93
C ILE A 103 19.89 12.02 -18.79
N ASP A 104 20.50 13.02 -19.42
CA ASP A 104 21.95 13.24 -19.35
C ASP A 104 22.39 13.53 -17.90
N ALA A 105 21.63 14.35 -17.16
CA ALA A 105 21.92 14.65 -15.76
C ALA A 105 21.81 13.39 -14.85
N ILE A 106 20.79 12.54 -15.07
CA ILE A 106 20.64 11.27 -14.37
C ILE A 106 21.80 10.33 -14.68
N GLY A 107 22.15 10.20 -15.96
CA GLY A 107 23.28 9.37 -16.42
C GLY A 107 24.65 9.80 -15.88
N ALA A 108 24.80 11.06 -15.51
CA ALA A 108 26.04 11.63 -14.93
C ALA A 108 26.18 11.37 -13.42
N VAL A 109 25.20 10.82 -12.74
CA VAL A 109 25.28 10.49 -11.29
C VAL A 109 26.31 9.37 -11.09
N THR A 110 27.27 9.61 -10.22
CA THR A 110 28.32 8.66 -9.85
C THR A 110 28.19 8.23 -8.40
N PRO A 111 28.63 7.02 -8.05
CA PRO A 111 28.61 6.55 -6.66
C PRO A 111 29.40 7.49 -5.74
N GLY A 112 28.95 7.63 -4.49
CA GLY A 112 29.52 8.51 -3.48
C GLY A 112 29.88 7.79 -2.16
N GLY A 113 29.67 8.48 -1.06
CA GLY A 113 30.08 8.08 0.29
C GLY A 113 29.11 7.21 1.07
N CYS A 114 28.69 7.71 2.23
CA CYS A 114 27.77 7.04 3.16
C CYS A 114 26.30 7.18 2.74
N THR A 115 25.38 6.79 3.63
CA THR A 115 23.94 6.81 3.36
C THR A 115 23.22 7.71 4.37
N ASP A 116 22.98 8.98 4.01
CA ASP A 116 22.12 9.92 4.75
C ASP A 116 20.77 10.05 4.05
N LEU A 117 19.88 9.10 4.28
CA LEU A 117 18.51 9.10 3.73
C LEU A 117 17.76 10.38 4.12
N SER A 118 17.96 10.88 5.35
CA SER A 118 17.26 12.06 5.85
C SER A 118 17.56 13.31 5.01
N SER A 119 18.82 13.52 4.63
CA SER A 119 19.20 14.64 3.78
C SER A 119 18.53 14.55 2.40
N GLY A 120 18.53 13.35 1.79
CA GLY A 120 17.91 13.09 0.50
C GLY A 120 16.40 13.29 0.55
N TYR A 121 15.74 12.67 1.52
CA TYR A 121 14.28 12.69 1.64
C TYR A 121 13.74 14.10 1.91
N LEU A 122 14.32 14.80 2.90
CA LEU A 122 13.91 16.18 3.20
C LEU A 122 14.16 17.12 2.03
N ARG A 123 15.28 16.97 1.31
CA ARG A 123 15.56 17.76 0.12
C ARG A 123 14.59 17.45 -1.02
N GLY A 124 14.26 16.17 -1.25
CA GLY A 124 13.26 15.74 -2.23
C GLY A 124 11.88 16.34 -1.96
N LEU A 125 11.40 16.26 -0.71
CA LEU A 125 10.16 16.88 -0.28
C LEU A 125 10.16 18.41 -0.51
N GLN A 126 11.26 19.08 -0.20
CA GLN A 126 11.40 20.53 -0.40
C GLN A 126 11.30 20.90 -1.89
N GLU A 127 12.03 20.17 -2.76
CA GLU A 127 12.00 20.38 -4.21
C GLU A 127 10.59 20.17 -4.77
N LEU A 128 9.92 19.08 -4.38
CA LEU A 128 8.57 18.77 -4.84
C LEU A 128 7.56 19.84 -4.41
N ARG A 129 7.54 20.22 -3.12
CA ARG A 129 6.64 21.28 -2.61
C ARG A 129 6.81 22.60 -3.35
N ARG A 130 8.07 23.00 -3.57
CA ARG A 130 8.38 24.22 -4.33
C ARG A 130 7.84 24.16 -5.76
N ALA A 131 8.07 23.04 -6.44
CA ALA A 131 7.71 22.88 -7.83
C ALA A 131 6.19 22.76 -8.03
N THR A 132 5.50 22.00 -7.20
CA THR A 132 4.03 21.82 -7.26
C THR A 132 3.32 23.14 -6.99
N ALA A 133 3.77 23.92 -6.01
CA ALA A 133 3.22 25.26 -5.73
C ALA A 133 3.42 26.20 -6.93
N SER A 134 4.58 26.16 -7.60
CA SER A 134 4.88 27.01 -8.76
C SER A 134 4.11 26.59 -10.02
N ALA A 135 3.91 25.28 -10.21
CA ALA A 135 3.22 24.74 -11.39
C ALA A 135 1.68 24.66 -11.21
N GLY A 136 1.16 24.94 -10.01
CA GLY A 136 -0.27 24.79 -9.71
C GLY A 136 -0.74 23.33 -9.68
N VAL A 137 0.17 22.37 -9.48
CA VAL A 137 -0.12 20.95 -9.35
C VAL A 137 -0.46 20.64 -7.89
N ARG A 138 -1.55 19.93 -7.65
CA ARG A 138 -1.93 19.52 -6.30
C ARG A 138 -1.36 18.14 -5.97
N GLY A 139 -0.64 18.05 -4.85
CA GLY A 139 -0.01 16.82 -4.40
C GLY A 139 1.15 16.37 -5.28
N GLY A 140 1.61 15.14 -5.07
CA GLY A 140 2.70 14.54 -5.84
C GLY A 140 3.18 13.25 -5.17
N THR A 141 4.14 12.58 -5.81
CA THR A 141 4.75 11.36 -5.30
C THR A 141 6.25 11.55 -5.15
N VAL A 142 6.78 11.15 -3.99
CA VAL A 142 8.21 10.95 -3.78
C VAL A 142 8.48 9.46 -3.87
N LEU A 143 9.41 9.05 -4.74
CA LEU A 143 9.91 7.68 -4.81
C LEU A 143 11.34 7.64 -4.28
N VAL A 144 11.53 7.00 -3.14
CA VAL A 144 12.83 6.77 -2.52
C VAL A 144 13.40 5.44 -2.99
N ILE A 145 14.62 5.44 -3.51
CA ILE A 145 15.34 4.25 -3.98
C ILE A 145 16.63 4.15 -3.19
N SER A 146 16.80 3.08 -2.39
CA SER A 146 17.99 2.87 -1.57
C SER A 146 18.33 1.38 -1.44
N ASP A 147 19.62 1.05 -1.36
CA ASP A 147 20.13 -0.32 -1.19
C ASP A 147 20.83 -0.54 0.16
N GLY A 148 20.90 0.49 1.00
CA GLY A 148 21.72 0.50 2.21
C GLY A 148 20.98 0.78 3.50
N HIS A 149 21.66 0.41 4.60
CA HIS A 149 21.29 0.87 5.92
C HIS A 149 21.77 2.31 6.12
N ILE A 150 20.93 3.11 6.78
CA ILE A 150 21.29 4.46 7.18
C ILE A 150 22.48 4.40 8.14
N ASN A 151 23.56 5.05 7.77
CA ASN A 151 24.76 5.14 8.60
C ASN A 151 25.11 6.58 9.02
N THR A 152 24.42 7.57 8.45
CA THR A 152 24.58 9.00 8.74
C THR A 152 23.20 9.68 8.78
N GLY A 153 23.08 10.81 9.46
CA GLY A 153 21.85 11.58 9.59
C GLY A 153 20.86 11.05 10.61
N ILE A 154 19.57 11.28 10.38
CA ILE A 154 18.48 10.77 11.23
C ILE A 154 18.44 9.24 11.11
N ARG A 155 18.33 8.54 12.24
CA ARG A 155 18.24 7.07 12.31
C ARG A 155 16.98 6.60 13.03
N ASP A 156 16.25 7.52 13.63
CA ASP A 156 15.02 7.22 14.35
C ASP A 156 13.88 7.00 13.37
N HIS A 157 13.24 5.84 13.44
CA HIS A 157 12.12 5.47 12.59
C HIS A 157 10.89 6.35 12.83
N ASP A 158 10.65 6.78 14.08
CA ASP A 158 9.50 7.62 14.42
C ASP A 158 9.65 9.03 13.84
N GLU A 159 10.88 9.56 13.74
CA GLU A 159 11.13 10.83 13.08
C GLU A 159 10.81 10.73 11.57
N PHE A 160 11.23 9.66 10.89
CA PHE A 160 10.91 9.45 9.48
C PHE A 160 9.41 9.26 9.24
N THR A 161 8.73 8.46 10.07
CA THR A 161 7.27 8.28 10.00
C THR A 161 6.55 9.61 10.21
N GLY A 162 7.00 10.44 11.14
CA GLY A 162 6.46 11.78 11.35
C GLY A 162 6.61 12.69 10.14
N ILE A 163 7.78 12.66 9.46
CA ILE A 163 8.03 13.41 8.23
C ILE A 163 7.12 12.94 7.10
N ALA A 164 7.00 11.61 6.92
CA ALA A 164 6.18 11.00 5.87
C ALA A 164 4.69 11.26 6.08
N ALA A 165 4.18 11.10 7.32
CA ALA A 165 2.79 11.40 7.67
C ALA A 165 2.44 12.88 7.43
N LYS A 166 3.35 13.79 7.77
CA LYS A 166 3.15 15.22 7.47
C LYS A 166 3.13 15.50 5.97
N ALA A 167 3.98 14.83 5.20
CA ALA A 167 3.97 14.95 3.75
C ALA A 167 2.66 14.41 3.15
N ALA A 168 2.15 13.28 3.66
CA ALA A 168 0.88 12.71 3.26
C ALA A 168 -0.30 13.64 3.56
N ALA A 169 -0.31 14.30 4.73
CA ALA A 169 -1.31 15.31 5.08
C ALA A 169 -1.28 16.53 4.12
N ASP A 170 -0.11 16.84 3.54
CA ASP A 170 0.04 17.87 2.49
C ASP A 170 -0.29 17.34 1.08
N GLY A 171 -0.76 16.08 0.94
CA GLY A 171 -1.09 15.43 -0.33
C GLY A 171 0.13 14.89 -1.08
N ILE A 172 1.27 14.70 -0.42
CA ILE A 172 2.48 14.11 -1.02
C ILE A 172 2.61 12.66 -0.56
N THR A 173 2.38 11.73 -1.47
CA THR A 173 2.59 10.29 -1.25
C THR A 173 4.08 9.96 -1.25
N THR A 174 4.53 9.07 -0.37
CA THR A 174 5.91 8.58 -0.35
C THR A 174 5.96 7.08 -0.59
N SER A 175 6.49 6.67 -1.75
CA SER A 175 6.79 5.29 -2.09
C SER A 175 8.26 4.99 -1.90
N THR A 176 8.62 3.73 -1.61
CA THR A 176 10.00 3.30 -1.45
C THR A 176 10.31 2.05 -2.26
N LEU A 177 11.53 1.95 -2.76
CA LEU A 177 12.09 0.78 -3.41
C LEU A 177 13.40 0.40 -2.72
N GLY A 178 13.40 -0.74 -2.03
CA GLY A 178 14.61 -1.34 -1.49
C GLY A 178 15.36 -2.13 -2.55
N TYR A 179 16.64 -1.86 -2.76
CA TYR A 179 17.46 -2.54 -3.73
C TYR A 179 18.46 -3.50 -3.05
N GLY A 180 18.53 -4.75 -3.53
CA GLY A 180 19.46 -5.73 -2.98
C GLY A 180 19.07 -6.26 -1.60
N ARG A 181 20.04 -6.84 -0.88
CA ARG A 181 19.80 -7.53 0.39
C ARG A 181 20.18 -6.71 1.63
N GLY A 182 20.78 -5.54 1.44
CA GLY A 182 21.41 -4.76 2.51
C GLY A 182 20.62 -3.57 3.02
N TYR A 183 19.43 -3.26 2.51
CA TYR A 183 18.68 -2.08 2.92
C TYR A 183 17.89 -2.31 4.22
N ASP A 184 17.53 -1.20 4.89
CA ASP A 184 16.70 -1.19 6.09
C ASP A 184 15.22 -1.32 5.71
N GLU A 185 14.75 -2.55 5.72
CA GLU A 185 13.41 -2.95 5.30
C GLU A 185 12.32 -2.35 6.20
N SER A 186 12.54 -2.42 7.52
CA SER A 186 11.57 -1.94 8.50
C SER A 186 11.37 -0.42 8.41
N LEU A 187 12.44 0.31 8.14
CA LEU A 187 12.37 1.75 7.97
C LEU A 187 11.67 2.17 6.69
N LEU A 188 12.05 1.57 5.53
CA LEU A 188 11.43 1.91 4.25
C LEU A 188 9.93 1.59 4.25
N GLU A 189 9.53 0.47 4.87
CA GLU A 189 8.13 0.12 5.09
C GLU A 189 7.41 1.15 5.97
N ALA A 190 8.01 1.54 7.09
CA ALA A 190 7.43 2.53 8.00
C ALA A 190 7.21 3.89 7.32
N ILE A 191 8.18 4.35 6.52
CA ILE A 191 8.07 5.57 5.70
C ILE A 191 6.92 5.45 4.70
N THR A 192 6.86 4.34 3.98
CA THR A 192 5.82 4.07 2.97
C THR A 192 4.44 4.05 3.58
N ARG A 193 4.26 3.33 4.68
CA ARG A 193 2.99 3.23 5.39
C ARG A 193 2.50 4.59 5.88
N ALA A 194 3.37 5.37 6.52
CA ALA A 194 3.03 6.72 6.98
C ALA A 194 2.84 7.71 5.82
N GLY A 195 3.52 7.49 4.70
CA GLY A 195 3.43 8.29 3.48
C GLY A 195 2.33 7.89 2.51
N ASN A 196 1.45 6.93 2.88
CA ASN A 196 0.36 6.41 2.03
C ASN A 196 0.82 5.94 0.64
N GLY A 197 2.06 5.47 0.54
CA GLY A 197 2.68 5.06 -0.71
C GLY A 197 2.82 3.55 -0.83
N ASN A 198 3.80 3.17 -1.62
CA ASN A 198 4.07 1.81 -2.03
C ASN A 198 5.50 1.40 -1.64
N HIS A 199 5.66 0.21 -1.02
CA HIS A 199 6.95 -0.40 -0.81
C HIS A 199 7.21 -1.50 -1.84
N GLY A 200 8.38 -1.52 -2.47
CA GLY A 200 8.81 -2.57 -3.37
C GLY A 200 10.20 -3.07 -3.04
N PHE A 201 10.53 -4.28 -3.50
CA PHE A 201 11.83 -4.90 -3.38
C PHE A 201 12.38 -5.28 -4.74
N ALA A 202 13.65 -5.05 -4.98
CA ALA A 202 14.35 -5.49 -6.18
C ALA A 202 15.72 -6.09 -5.82
N ASP A 203 16.01 -7.28 -6.31
CA ASP A 203 17.28 -7.97 -6.07
C ASP A 203 18.26 -7.88 -7.27
N ASN A 204 17.79 -7.31 -8.37
CA ASN A 204 18.56 -7.12 -9.59
C ASN A 204 18.07 -5.90 -10.39
N PRO A 205 18.85 -5.40 -11.38
CA PRO A 205 18.48 -4.22 -12.17
C PRO A 205 17.16 -4.33 -12.93
N ASP A 206 16.82 -5.52 -13.46
CA ASP A 206 15.58 -5.73 -14.23
C ASP A 206 14.36 -5.64 -13.31
N ALA A 207 14.43 -6.26 -12.11
CA ALA A 207 13.39 -6.15 -11.10
C ALA A 207 13.22 -4.70 -10.62
N ALA A 208 14.31 -3.96 -10.41
CA ALA A 208 14.26 -2.54 -10.06
C ALA A 208 13.61 -1.72 -11.17
N GLY A 209 13.97 -1.96 -12.43
CA GLY A 209 13.36 -1.32 -13.58
C GLY A 209 11.86 -1.57 -13.67
N ALA A 210 11.44 -2.82 -13.47
CA ALA A 210 10.03 -3.21 -13.46
C ALA A 210 9.26 -2.53 -12.30
N ALA A 211 9.83 -2.49 -11.10
CA ALA A 211 9.20 -1.87 -9.93
C ALA A 211 9.07 -0.34 -10.10
N ILE A 212 10.11 0.34 -10.61
CA ILE A 212 10.07 1.78 -10.91
C ILE A 212 9.01 2.06 -11.99
N GLY A 213 8.98 1.26 -13.06
CA GLY A 213 8.00 1.38 -14.13
C GLY A 213 6.57 1.22 -13.60
N ALA A 214 6.31 0.18 -12.81
CA ALA A 214 5.00 -0.07 -12.22
C ALA A 214 4.53 1.07 -11.30
N GLU A 215 5.43 1.68 -10.53
CA GLU A 215 5.10 2.84 -9.68
C GLU A 215 4.71 4.06 -10.52
N VAL A 216 5.43 4.31 -11.61
CA VAL A 216 5.13 5.42 -12.53
C VAL A 216 3.84 5.16 -13.31
N ASP A 217 3.64 3.96 -13.82
CA ASP A 217 2.38 3.58 -14.48
C ASP A 217 1.19 3.78 -13.54
N GLY A 218 1.35 3.39 -12.26
CA GLY A 218 0.37 3.68 -11.22
C GLY A 218 0.12 5.18 -11.07
N LEU A 219 1.17 5.98 -10.92
CA LEU A 219 1.06 7.43 -10.80
C LEU A 219 0.30 8.06 -11.98
N LEU A 220 0.56 7.59 -13.21
CA LEU A 220 -0.09 8.08 -14.43
C LEU A 220 -1.55 7.59 -14.57
N ALA A 221 -1.87 6.46 -13.98
CA ALA A 221 -3.21 5.86 -13.99
C ALA A 221 -4.05 6.23 -12.75
N LYS A 222 -3.58 7.14 -11.89
CA LYS A 222 -4.31 7.56 -10.69
C LYS A 222 -5.67 8.16 -11.07
N SER A 223 -6.77 7.58 -10.55
CA SER A 223 -8.14 8.01 -10.81
C SER A 223 -8.82 8.66 -9.60
N ALA A 224 -8.42 8.29 -8.38
CA ALA A 224 -8.86 8.91 -7.14
C ALA A 224 -7.69 9.12 -6.19
N GLN A 225 -7.70 10.23 -5.46
CA GLN A 225 -6.66 10.57 -4.49
C GLN A 225 -7.25 10.90 -3.12
N ALA A 226 -6.41 10.81 -2.08
CA ALA A 226 -6.78 11.10 -0.70
C ALA A 226 -8.05 10.33 -0.26
N VAL A 227 -8.13 9.05 -0.64
CA VAL A 227 -9.29 8.22 -0.32
C VAL A 227 -9.27 7.85 1.15
N THR A 228 -10.35 8.17 1.85
CA THR A 228 -10.52 7.84 3.27
C THR A 228 -11.86 7.17 3.49
N LEU A 229 -11.89 6.21 4.40
CA LEU A 229 -13.10 5.55 4.86
C LEU A 229 -13.32 5.88 6.34
N THR A 230 -14.42 6.56 6.64
CA THR A 230 -14.85 6.79 8.03
C THR A 230 -15.93 5.77 8.39
N VAL A 231 -15.70 5.03 9.47
CA VAL A 231 -16.65 4.05 10.04
C VAL A 231 -17.24 4.65 11.30
N ARG A 232 -18.54 4.96 11.28
CA ARG A 232 -19.29 5.39 12.47
C ARG A 232 -20.15 4.22 12.92
N TYR A 233 -19.87 3.67 14.10
CA TYR A 233 -20.55 2.49 14.62
C TYR A 233 -21.30 2.81 15.92
N VAL A 234 -22.36 2.04 16.18
CA VAL A 234 -23.20 2.21 17.37
C VAL A 234 -22.51 1.67 18.62
N GLU A 235 -22.96 2.08 19.80
CA GLU A 235 -22.39 1.70 21.08
C GLU A 235 -22.35 0.17 21.30
N GLN A 236 -23.31 -0.56 20.72
CA GLN A 236 -23.38 -2.02 20.79
C GLN A 236 -22.29 -2.74 19.98
N VAL A 237 -21.50 -2.03 19.19
CA VAL A 237 -20.26 -2.55 18.58
C VAL A 237 -19.12 -2.28 19.55
N GLY A 238 -18.81 -3.27 20.39
CA GLY A 238 -17.79 -3.13 21.44
C GLY A 238 -16.36 -3.09 20.91
N GLU A 239 -16.11 -3.75 19.77
CA GLU A 239 -14.80 -3.77 19.11
C GLU A 239 -14.96 -3.72 17.58
N LEU A 240 -14.20 -2.81 16.96
CA LEU A 240 -14.02 -2.75 15.51
C LEU A 240 -12.55 -3.04 15.19
N ALA A 241 -12.29 -4.04 14.36
CA ALA A 241 -10.95 -4.37 13.88
C ALA A 241 -10.90 -4.41 12.34
N LEU A 242 -9.79 -3.97 11.77
CA LEU A 242 -9.52 -4.04 10.34
C LEU A 242 -8.55 -5.21 10.08
N TYR A 243 -8.88 -6.09 9.14
CA TYR A 243 -7.98 -7.18 8.73
C TYR A 243 -6.82 -6.69 7.85
N ASN A 244 -7.09 -5.68 7.02
CA ASN A 244 -6.07 -5.09 6.15
C ASN A 244 -5.08 -4.25 6.96
N ASP A 245 -3.80 -4.32 6.63
CA ASP A 245 -2.76 -3.50 7.27
C ASP A 245 -2.73 -2.08 6.70
N LEU A 246 -3.74 -1.26 7.07
CA LEU A 246 -3.86 0.13 6.66
C LEU A 246 -3.83 1.06 7.88
N PRO A 247 -3.35 2.30 7.73
CA PRO A 247 -3.43 3.30 8.78
C PRO A 247 -4.88 3.54 9.19
N ALA A 248 -5.18 3.34 10.49
CA ALA A 248 -6.51 3.55 11.06
C ALA A 248 -6.39 4.36 12.36
N HIS A 249 -7.23 5.37 12.50
CA HIS A 249 -7.20 6.33 13.60
C HIS A 249 -8.57 6.47 14.23
N GLN A 250 -8.64 6.35 15.57
CA GLN A 250 -9.84 6.70 16.32
C GLN A 250 -9.98 8.24 16.31
N ILE A 251 -11.01 8.77 15.66
CA ILE A 251 -11.26 10.22 15.55
C ILE A 251 -12.39 10.73 16.44
N GLY A 252 -13.17 9.81 16.99
CA GLY A 252 -14.28 10.10 17.91
C GLY A 252 -14.76 8.85 18.60
N ASN A 253 -15.71 8.99 19.55
CA ASN A 253 -16.34 7.86 20.19
C ASN A 253 -17.20 7.09 19.16
N GLY A 254 -16.91 5.81 18.93
CA GLY A 254 -17.56 5.03 17.87
C GLY A 254 -17.23 5.50 16.44
N GLU A 255 -16.10 6.17 16.23
CA GLU A 255 -15.72 6.69 14.92
C GLU A 255 -14.24 6.44 14.61
N VAL A 256 -13.98 5.66 13.59
CA VAL A 256 -12.63 5.31 13.10
C VAL A 256 -12.47 5.78 11.66
N MET A 257 -11.38 6.47 11.37
CA MET A 257 -10.96 6.84 10.02
C MET A 257 -9.84 5.89 9.55
N ILE A 258 -10.00 5.33 8.37
CA ILE A 258 -9.04 4.44 7.69
C ILE A 258 -8.54 5.18 6.45
N GLU A 259 -7.23 5.32 6.34
CA GLU A 259 -6.60 5.94 5.18
C GLU A 259 -6.33 4.89 4.11
N LEU A 260 -6.94 5.06 2.94
CA LEU A 260 -6.79 4.15 1.80
C LEU A 260 -5.72 4.64 0.82
N GLY A 261 -5.32 5.91 0.94
CA GLY A 261 -4.36 6.53 0.02
C GLY A 261 -4.98 6.82 -1.36
N ASP A 262 -4.21 6.57 -2.40
CA ASP A 262 -4.65 6.80 -3.78
C ASP A 262 -5.15 5.49 -4.41
N LEU A 263 -6.10 5.60 -5.34
CA LEU A 263 -6.59 4.49 -6.15
C LEU A 263 -6.29 4.75 -7.62
N TYR A 264 -5.94 3.67 -8.32
CA TYR A 264 -5.64 3.69 -9.75
C TYR A 264 -6.88 3.38 -10.59
N ALA A 265 -6.83 3.71 -11.86
CA ALA A 265 -7.95 3.45 -12.76
C ALA A 265 -8.29 1.95 -12.79
N ASP A 266 -9.57 1.65 -12.69
CA ASP A 266 -10.12 0.30 -12.66
C ASP A 266 -9.64 -0.59 -11.49
N GLU A 267 -8.92 -0.02 -10.52
CA GLU A 267 -8.49 -0.75 -9.33
C GLU A 267 -9.69 -1.19 -8.50
N GLN A 268 -9.72 -2.47 -8.14
CA GLN A 268 -10.65 -3.02 -7.17
C GLN A 268 -9.92 -3.22 -5.84
N ARG A 269 -10.45 -2.71 -4.74
CA ARG A 269 -9.87 -2.89 -3.40
C ARG A 269 -10.90 -3.45 -2.44
N LYS A 270 -10.53 -4.55 -1.78
CA LYS A 270 -11.36 -5.19 -0.76
C LYS A 270 -10.83 -4.88 0.63
N LEU A 271 -11.74 -4.49 1.52
CA LEU A 271 -11.45 -4.26 2.93
C LEU A 271 -12.34 -5.15 3.77
N LEU A 272 -11.79 -5.70 4.85
CA LEU A 272 -12.56 -6.48 5.81
C LEU A 272 -12.54 -5.82 7.17
N LEU A 273 -13.73 -5.57 7.68
CA LEU A 273 -13.98 -5.04 9.02
C LEU A 273 -14.62 -6.14 9.87
N ARG A 274 -14.04 -6.43 11.02
CA ARG A 274 -14.64 -7.29 12.04
C ARG A 274 -15.31 -6.41 13.09
N MET A 275 -16.57 -6.67 13.34
CA MET A 275 -17.37 -6.01 14.37
C MET A 275 -17.79 -7.04 15.43
N LYS A 276 -17.33 -6.88 16.66
CA LYS A 276 -17.92 -7.60 17.79
C LYS A 276 -19.15 -6.85 18.25
N VAL A 277 -20.29 -7.48 18.14
CA VAL A 277 -21.57 -6.92 18.48
C VAL A 277 -21.97 -7.46 19.85
N ASP A 278 -22.14 -6.57 20.82
CA ASP A 278 -22.77 -6.90 22.09
C ASP A 278 -24.28 -7.13 21.89
N GLY A 279 -24.96 -7.72 22.83
CA GLY A 279 -26.38 -8.09 22.69
C GLY A 279 -27.27 -6.92 22.22
N LEU A 280 -27.93 -7.10 21.08
CA LEU A 280 -28.92 -6.14 20.53
C LEU A 280 -30.28 -6.37 21.16
N ALA A 281 -30.88 -5.31 21.72
CA ALA A 281 -32.10 -5.41 22.50
C ALA A 281 -33.41 -5.30 21.68
N ALA A 282 -33.35 -5.08 20.38
CA ALA A 282 -34.52 -4.88 19.52
C ALA A 282 -34.53 -5.86 18.37
N LEU A 283 -35.66 -6.53 18.14
CA LEU A 283 -35.88 -7.40 16.96
C LEU A 283 -35.98 -6.61 15.67
N GLY A 284 -35.60 -7.25 14.55
CA GLY A 284 -35.71 -6.71 13.21
C GLY A 284 -34.42 -6.02 12.73
N LEU A 285 -34.52 -5.23 11.67
CA LEU A 285 -33.39 -4.60 11.01
C LEU A 285 -32.76 -3.54 11.91
N THR A 286 -31.56 -3.81 12.38
CA THR A 286 -30.79 -2.92 13.28
C THR A 286 -29.50 -2.48 12.60
N ARG A 287 -29.24 -1.16 12.60
CA ARG A 287 -28.02 -0.59 12.04
C ARG A 287 -26.87 -0.77 13.01
N LEU A 288 -25.76 -1.33 12.52
CA LEU A 288 -24.50 -1.47 13.28
C LEU A 288 -23.54 -0.32 13.01
N ALA A 289 -23.46 0.13 11.76
CA ALA A 289 -22.54 1.20 11.38
C ALA A 289 -23.05 1.99 10.16
N THR A 290 -22.44 3.16 9.95
CA THR A 290 -22.49 3.91 8.69
C THR A 290 -21.06 4.09 8.20
N LEU A 291 -20.80 3.71 6.98
CA LEU A 291 -19.52 3.85 6.30
C LEU A 291 -19.60 5.07 5.41
N GLU A 292 -18.62 5.96 5.50
CA GLU A 292 -18.53 7.16 4.67
C GLU A 292 -17.19 7.15 3.94
N LEU A 293 -17.25 6.97 2.61
CA LEU A 293 -16.08 7.00 1.73
C LEU A 293 -15.95 8.39 1.13
N ARG A 294 -14.79 9.04 1.35
CA ARG A 294 -14.43 10.32 0.74
C ARG A 294 -13.25 10.17 -0.17
N TYR A 295 -13.27 10.85 -1.30
CA TYR A 295 -12.15 10.87 -2.26
C TYR A 295 -12.23 12.10 -3.16
N VAL A 296 -11.10 12.46 -3.75
CA VAL A 296 -11.02 13.46 -4.82
C VAL A 296 -10.79 12.73 -6.14
N GLU A 297 -11.70 12.90 -7.10
CA GLU A 297 -11.52 12.39 -8.45
C GLU A 297 -10.44 13.20 -9.17
N THR A 298 -9.40 12.53 -9.69
CA THR A 298 -8.23 13.21 -10.27
C THR A 298 -8.55 13.95 -11.56
N ALA A 299 -9.46 13.42 -12.39
CA ALA A 299 -9.80 14.02 -13.68
C ALA A 299 -10.51 15.38 -13.54
N THR A 300 -11.36 15.54 -12.54
CA THR A 300 -12.19 16.73 -12.34
C THR A 300 -11.75 17.58 -11.15
N LEU A 301 -10.86 17.05 -10.29
CA LEU A 301 -10.47 17.60 -8.99
C LEU A 301 -11.70 17.86 -8.08
N THR A 302 -12.75 17.07 -8.24
CA THR A 302 -13.99 17.17 -7.49
C THR A 302 -13.93 16.21 -6.29
N GLU A 303 -14.30 16.70 -5.12
CA GLU A 303 -14.47 15.87 -3.92
C GLU A 303 -15.83 15.17 -3.96
N HIS A 304 -15.82 13.88 -3.65
CA HIS A 304 -16.99 13.02 -3.58
C HIS A 304 -17.11 12.40 -2.20
N THR A 305 -18.35 12.22 -1.74
CA THR A 305 -18.66 11.49 -0.52
C THR A 305 -19.77 10.49 -0.82
N VAL A 306 -19.54 9.23 -0.46
CA VAL A 306 -20.52 8.14 -0.60
C VAL A 306 -20.75 7.51 0.76
N ALA A 307 -22.00 7.38 1.17
CA ALA A 307 -22.36 6.78 2.47
C ALA A 307 -23.09 5.43 2.26
N LEU A 308 -22.74 4.43 3.08
CA LEU A 308 -23.31 3.09 3.05
C LEU A 308 -23.68 2.64 4.47
N PRO A 309 -24.99 2.35 4.78
CA PRO A 309 -25.38 1.78 6.06
C PRO A 309 -25.08 0.29 6.13
N ILE A 310 -24.59 -0.17 7.27
CA ILE A 310 -24.42 -1.59 7.60
C ILE A 310 -25.45 -1.97 8.64
N SER A 311 -26.27 -2.95 8.32
CA SER A 311 -27.37 -3.41 9.19
C SER A 311 -27.46 -4.93 9.20
N VAL A 312 -27.90 -5.48 10.32
CA VAL A 312 -28.21 -6.89 10.52
C VAL A 312 -29.66 -7.08 10.90
N ASN A 313 -30.22 -8.24 10.67
CA ASN A 313 -31.55 -8.61 11.15
C ASN A 313 -31.44 -9.34 12.50
N VAL A 314 -32.04 -8.78 13.52
CA VAL A 314 -32.06 -9.37 14.88
C VAL A 314 -33.27 -10.28 15.00
N VAL A 315 -33.05 -11.55 15.34
CA VAL A 315 -34.11 -12.57 15.50
C VAL A 315 -34.07 -13.19 16.91
N PRO A 316 -35.16 -13.82 17.37
CA PRO A 316 -35.11 -14.64 18.57
C PRO A 316 -34.05 -15.75 18.41
N GLY A 317 -33.38 -16.13 19.51
CA GLY A 317 -32.27 -17.10 19.46
C GLY A 317 -32.67 -18.48 18.91
N ASP A 318 -33.93 -18.90 19.09
CA ASP A 318 -34.48 -20.13 18.54
C ASP A 318 -34.79 -20.05 17.04
N GLU A 319 -34.90 -18.85 16.47
CA GLU A 319 -35.07 -18.60 15.03
C GLU A 319 -33.75 -18.42 14.28
N LEU A 320 -32.61 -18.38 14.99
CA LEU A 320 -31.30 -18.15 14.37
C LEU A 320 -30.91 -19.23 13.35
N GLY A 321 -31.37 -20.49 13.56
CA GLY A 321 -31.11 -21.61 12.67
C GLY A 321 -29.59 -21.92 12.48
N ASP A 322 -29.30 -22.74 11.47
CA ASP A 322 -27.92 -22.99 11.03
C ASP A 322 -27.48 -21.86 10.08
N ARG A 323 -26.82 -20.85 10.61
CA ARG A 323 -26.22 -19.76 9.80
C ARG A 323 -25.07 -20.30 8.97
N VAL A 324 -25.14 -20.13 7.67
CA VAL A 324 -24.04 -20.42 6.76
C VAL A 324 -23.39 -19.09 6.39
N PRO A 325 -22.13 -18.85 6.77
CA PRO A 325 -21.44 -17.64 6.38
C PRO A 325 -21.36 -17.48 4.86
N ASP A 326 -21.43 -16.24 4.38
CA ASP A 326 -21.25 -15.95 2.95
C ASP A 326 -19.89 -16.48 2.47
N PRO A 327 -19.86 -17.36 1.45
CA PRO A 327 -18.61 -18.01 1.04
C PRO A 327 -17.60 -17.05 0.44
N VAL A 328 -18.04 -15.93 -0.15
CA VAL A 328 -17.16 -14.91 -0.74
C VAL A 328 -16.47 -14.13 0.38
N VAL A 329 -17.22 -13.72 1.40
CA VAL A 329 -16.67 -13.02 2.57
C VAL A 329 -15.74 -13.94 3.35
N GLN A 330 -16.11 -15.21 3.51
CA GLN A 330 -15.31 -16.22 4.20
C GLN A 330 -13.99 -16.49 3.47
N SER A 331 -14.05 -16.62 2.14
CA SER A 331 -12.84 -16.77 1.31
C SER A 331 -11.91 -15.56 1.44
N GLU A 332 -12.45 -14.34 1.44
CA GLU A 332 -11.66 -13.13 1.62
C GLU A 332 -11.04 -13.04 3.02
N LYS A 333 -11.79 -13.40 4.07
CA LYS A 333 -11.28 -13.46 5.45
C LYS A 333 -10.06 -14.39 5.55
N LEU A 334 -10.19 -15.62 5.04
CA LEU A 334 -9.11 -16.60 5.03
C LEU A 334 -7.90 -16.13 4.21
N TYR A 335 -8.13 -15.43 3.10
CA TYR A 335 -7.06 -14.81 2.32
C TYR A 335 -6.29 -13.77 3.15
N GLN A 336 -6.99 -12.87 3.83
CA GLN A 336 -6.35 -11.85 4.66
C GLN A 336 -5.58 -12.47 5.84
N GLU A 337 -6.10 -13.54 6.44
CA GLU A 337 -5.39 -14.31 7.46
C GLU A 337 -4.10 -14.94 6.91
N GLY A 338 -4.13 -15.45 5.67
CA GLY A 338 -2.95 -15.94 4.96
C GLY A 338 -1.92 -14.84 4.71
N GLN A 339 -2.35 -13.65 4.31
CA GLN A 339 -1.48 -12.49 4.13
C GLN A 339 -0.82 -12.05 5.45
N GLN A 340 -1.59 -11.98 6.54
CA GLN A 340 -1.05 -11.66 7.87
C GLN A 340 -0.01 -12.69 8.32
N ALA A 341 -0.25 -13.97 8.07
CA ALA A 341 0.70 -15.02 8.38
C ALA A 341 2.01 -14.88 7.58
N LYS A 342 1.96 -14.43 6.30
CA LYS A 342 3.18 -14.09 5.53
C LYS A 342 3.96 -12.94 6.16
N LEU A 343 3.28 -11.90 6.64
CA LEU A 343 3.93 -10.77 7.31
C LEU A 343 4.59 -11.22 8.62
N GLU A 344 3.94 -12.09 9.40
CA GLU A 344 4.53 -12.66 10.61
C GLU A 344 5.74 -13.55 10.30
N ALA A 345 5.69 -14.31 9.19
CA ALA A 345 6.84 -15.08 8.71
C ALA A 345 8.02 -14.17 8.37
N SER A 346 7.77 -13.07 7.67
CA SER A 346 8.81 -12.07 7.38
C SER A 346 9.49 -11.56 8.66
N ARG A 347 8.71 -11.16 9.66
CA ARG A 347 9.23 -10.67 10.95
C ARG A 347 10.05 -11.73 11.69
N ALA A 348 9.59 -13.00 11.68
CA ALA A 348 10.32 -14.10 12.29
C ALA A 348 11.66 -14.35 11.57
N TYR A 349 11.67 -14.34 10.26
CA TYR A 349 12.91 -14.48 9.46
C TYR A 349 13.87 -13.30 9.66
N GLU A 350 13.36 -12.08 9.77
CA GLU A 350 14.15 -10.89 10.08
C GLU A 350 14.82 -11.01 11.45
N ALA A 351 14.11 -11.58 12.44
CA ALA A 351 14.66 -11.89 13.76
C ALA A 351 15.61 -13.12 13.77
N GLY A 352 15.78 -13.80 12.64
CA GLY A 352 16.61 -15.01 12.52
C GLY A 352 15.95 -16.29 13.00
N ASP A 353 14.66 -16.26 13.35
CA ASP A 353 13.89 -17.45 13.79
C ASP A 353 13.30 -18.20 12.57
N LEU A 354 14.12 -19.10 12.02
CA LEU A 354 13.73 -19.92 10.88
C LEU A 354 12.54 -20.84 11.20
N ALA A 355 12.46 -21.37 12.43
CA ALA A 355 11.41 -22.30 12.80
C ALA A 355 10.05 -21.59 12.90
N ALA A 356 10.01 -20.44 13.56
CA ALA A 356 8.80 -19.60 13.62
C ALA A 356 8.39 -19.12 12.22
N GLY A 357 9.36 -18.69 11.40
CA GLY A 357 9.11 -18.28 10.01
C GLY A 357 8.43 -19.37 9.19
N SER A 358 8.98 -20.59 9.19
CA SER A 358 8.36 -21.75 8.49
C SER A 358 6.98 -22.11 9.05
N ALA A 359 6.77 -22.02 10.38
CA ALA A 359 5.47 -22.27 10.98
C ALA A 359 4.41 -21.24 10.52
N HIS A 360 4.79 -19.98 10.40
CA HIS A 360 3.91 -18.93 9.87
C HIS A 360 3.61 -19.12 8.37
N LEU A 361 4.57 -19.53 7.55
CA LEU A 361 4.33 -19.88 6.14
C LEU A 361 3.38 -21.08 6.01
N ALA A 362 3.54 -22.13 6.83
CA ALA A 362 2.63 -23.27 6.84
C ALA A 362 1.19 -22.86 7.20
N ARG A 363 1.02 -21.91 8.16
CA ARG A 363 -0.28 -21.33 8.48
C ARG A 363 -0.85 -20.51 7.32
N SER A 364 -0.02 -19.70 6.67
CA SER A 364 -0.42 -18.94 5.48
C SER A 364 -0.95 -19.86 4.37
N ARG A 365 -0.22 -20.93 4.07
CA ARG A 365 -0.62 -21.95 3.10
C ARG A 365 -1.97 -22.57 3.44
N SER A 366 -2.15 -23.03 4.69
CA SER A 366 -3.42 -23.61 5.13
C SER A 366 -4.60 -22.65 5.02
N SER A 367 -4.39 -21.37 5.30
CA SER A 367 -5.40 -20.33 5.12
C SER A 367 -5.79 -20.18 3.65
N TYR A 368 -4.83 -20.17 2.71
CA TYR A 368 -5.13 -20.10 1.27
C TYR A 368 -5.79 -21.36 0.73
N GLU A 369 -5.40 -22.56 1.18
CA GLU A 369 -6.07 -23.82 0.86
C GLU A 369 -7.54 -23.78 1.28
N SER A 370 -7.80 -23.31 2.50
CA SER A 370 -9.17 -23.15 3.03
C SER A 370 -9.95 -22.07 2.28
N ALA A 371 -9.29 -20.94 1.95
CA ALA A 371 -9.89 -19.87 1.15
C ALA A 371 -10.29 -20.37 -0.25
N MET A 372 -9.44 -21.18 -0.89
CA MET A 372 -9.70 -21.76 -2.22
C MET A 372 -10.93 -22.67 -2.24
N MET A 373 -11.18 -23.41 -1.16
CA MET A 373 -12.37 -24.28 -1.03
C MET A 373 -13.68 -23.49 -0.96
N ALA A 374 -13.64 -22.30 -0.37
CA ALA A 374 -14.80 -21.41 -0.26
C ALA A 374 -14.94 -20.45 -1.45
N ALA A 375 -13.88 -20.25 -2.22
CA ALA A 375 -13.79 -19.22 -3.26
C ALA A 375 -14.60 -19.56 -4.51
N PRO A 376 -15.15 -18.54 -5.20
CA PRO A 376 -15.60 -18.69 -6.59
C PRO A 376 -14.43 -19.10 -7.51
N PRO A 377 -14.68 -19.81 -8.64
CA PRO A 377 -13.62 -20.35 -9.50
C PRO A 377 -12.56 -19.35 -9.96
N ALA A 378 -12.96 -18.10 -10.23
CA ALA A 378 -12.01 -17.05 -10.63
C ALA A 378 -11.05 -16.66 -9.49
N ALA A 379 -11.53 -16.61 -8.25
CA ALA A 379 -10.70 -16.32 -7.08
C ALA A 379 -9.82 -17.51 -6.67
N ALA A 380 -10.24 -18.74 -6.92
CA ALA A 380 -9.48 -19.95 -6.64
C ALA A 380 -8.11 -19.98 -7.37
N VAL A 381 -8.06 -19.44 -8.60
CA VAL A 381 -6.80 -19.33 -9.37
C VAL A 381 -5.79 -18.41 -8.65
N ALA A 382 -6.26 -17.30 -8.12
CA ALA A 382 -5.40 -16.38 -7.36
C ALA A 382 -4.89 -17.03 -6.06
N MET A 383 -5.72 -17.84 -5.38
CA MET A 383 -5.31 -18.57 -4.18
C MET A 383 -4.26 -19.64 -4.49
N ALA A 384 -4.41 -20.36 -5.62
CA ALA A 384 -3.40 -21.33 -6.05
C ALA A 384 -2.04 -20.67 -6.31
N ALA A 385 -2.01 -19.49 -6.94
CA ALA A 385 -0.77 -18.75 -7.14
C ALA A 385 -0.12 -18.31 -5.83
N GLU A 386 -0.91 -17.94 -4.81
CA GLU A 386 -0.40 -17.61 -3.48
C GLU A 386 0.18 -18.84 -2.76
N ILE A 387 -0.43 -20.03 -2.92
CA ILE A 387 0.11 -21.29 -2.37
C ILE A 387 1.46 -21.60 -3.01
N ASP A 388 1.55 -21.56 -4.34
CA ASP A 388 2.81 -21.78 -5.06
C ASP A 388 3.91 -20.80 -4.61
N PHE A 389 3.52 -19.54 -4.35
CA PHE A 389 4.46 -18.53 -3.88
C PHE A 389 4.93 -18.81 -2.45
N VAL A 390 4.05 -19.25 -1.54
CA VAL A 390 4.42 -19.64 -0.17
C VAL A 390 5.39 -20.85 -0.18
N ASP A 391 5.14 -21.84 -1.04
CA ASP A 391 6.04 -22.99 -1.21
C ASP A 391 7.43 -22.55 -1.72
N GLN A 392 7.47 -21.56 -2.62
CA GLN A 392 8.73 -20.97 -3.09
C GLN A 392 9.45 -20.20 -1.97
N LEU A 393 8.73 -19.45 -1.11
CA LEU A 393 9.34 -18.75 0.02
C LEU A 393 9.98 -19.70 1.02
N GLU A 394 9.37 -20.85 1.29
CA GLU A 394 9.94 -21.86 2.19
C GLU A 394 11.23 -22.46 1.63
N SER A 395 11.25 -22.73 0.31
CA SER A 395 12.46 -23.13 -0.40
C SER A 395 13.54 -22.04 -0.34
N ASP A 396 13.18 -20.79 -0.62
CA ASP A 396 14.10 -19.64 -0.60
C ASP A 396 14.70 -19.42 0.80
N ALA A 397 13.92 -19.59 1.88
CA ALA A 397 14.43 -19.50 3.24
C ALA A 397 15.55 -20.50 3.52
N THR A 398 15.43 -21.70 2.94
CA THR A 398 16.40 -22.78 3.11
C THR A 398 17.65 -22.57 2.24
N VAL A 399 17.48 -22.14 0.98
CA VAL A 399 18.55 -22.05 -0.03
C VAL A 399 19.26 -20.70 -0.03
N LEU A 400 18.51 -19.60 0.07
CA LEU A 400 19.00 -18.23 -0.06
C LEU A 400 19.12 -17.52 1.32
N GLY A 401 18.54 -18.13 2.36
CA GLY A 401 18.61 -17.67 3.74
C GLY A 401 17.42 -16.81 4.19
N ALA A 402 17.26 -16.72 5.51
CA ALA A 402 16.15 -16.04 6.18
C ALA A 402 15.95 -14.59 5.73
N GLY A 403 17.03 -13.82 5.62
CA GLY A 403 16.94 -12.41 5.23
C GLY A 403 16.39 -12.19 3.80
N TYR A 404 16.63 -13.10 2.87
CA TYR A 404 16.02 -13.04 1.54
C TYR A 404 14.54 -13.40 1.58
N ALA A 405 14.20 -14.48 2.29
CA ALA A 405 12.81 -14.90 2.45
C ALA A 405 11.96 -13.85 3.19
N SER A 406 12.53 -13.16 4.19
CA SER A 406 11.88 -12.02 4.86
C SER A 406 11.45 -10.96 3.86
N LYS A 407 12.40 -10.46 3.04
CA LYS A 407 12.14 -9.39 2.06
C LYS A 407 11.08 -9.79 1.03
N ARG A 408 11.19 -10.98 0.46
CA ARG A 408 10.22 -11.51 -0.50
C ARG A 408 8.83 -11.74 0.09
N SER A 409 8.77 -12.24 1.34
CA SER A 409 7.50 -12.44 2.04
C SER A 409 6.77 -11.11 2.29
N ARG A 410 7.52 -10.08 2.68
CA ARG A 410 7.01 -8.73 2.93
C ARG A 410 6.57 -8.03 1.63
N ASP A 411 7.38 -8.10 0.59
CA ASP A 411 7.05 -7.55 -0.72
C ASP A 411 5.76 -8.16 -1.28
N SER A 412 5.64 -9.50 -1.23
CA SER A 412 4.41 -10.19 -1.62
C SER A 412 3.19 -9.82 -0.77
N PHE A 413 3.37 -9.58 0.54
CA PHE A 413 2.30 -9.08 1.39
C PHE A 413 1.78 -7.73 0.90
N HIS A 414 2.68 -6.79 0.62
CA HIS A 414 2.32 -5.47 0.10
C HIS A 414 1.69 -5.55 -1.30
N GLU A 415 2.24 -6.39 -2.18
CA GLU A 415 1.64 -6.64 -3.50
C GLU A 415 0.23 -7.25 -3.40
N GLY A 416 0.03 -8.22 -2.52
CA GLY A 416 -1.25 -8.88 -2.31
C GLY A 416 -2.34 -7.92 -1.84
N ASN A 417 -1.99 -6.98 -0.97
CA ASN A 417 -2.90 -5.94 -0.51
C ASN A 417 -3.25 -4.91 -1.60
N ARG A 418 -2.39 -4.76 -2.64
CA ARG A 418 -2.59 -3.84 -3.75
C ARG A 418 -3.24 -4.48 -4.98
N LYS A 419 -2.84 -5.72 -5.32
CA LYS A 419 -3.14 -6.36 -6.62
C LYS A 419 -4.49 -7.05 -6.69
N ARG A 420 -5.28 -7.11 -5.62
CA ARG A 420 -6.64 -7.67 -5.70
C ARG A 420 -7.61 -6.82 -6.51
N GLY A 421 -7.06 -5.95 -7.34
CA GLY A 421 -7.82 -5.08 -8.20
C GLY A 421 -7.22 -4.83 -9.58
N ARG A 422 -6.18 -5.55 -9.97
CA ARG A 422 -5.66 -5.45 -11.36
C ARG A 422 -5.91 -6.68 -12.16
#